data_899067468727444b53330fde6d8c8db6
#
_entry.id   899067468727444b53330fde6d8c8db6
#
_cell.length_a   1.000
_cell.length_b   1.000
_cell.length_c   1.000
_cell.angle_alpha   90.00
_cell.angle_beta   90.00
_cell.angle_gamma   90.00
#
_symmetry.space_group_name_H-M   'P 1'
#
loop_
_entity.id
_entity.type
_entity.pdbx_description
1 polymer ?
#
loop_
_entity_poly.entity_id
_entity_poly.type
_entity_poly.pdbx_seq_one_letter_code
_entity_poly.pdbx_strand_id
1 'polypeptide(L)'
;MVKLITLAKRKEGLTHEEFAEYWEKKHGPLVVKLLKHAKKYIQNHPVILPGGKELPFDGIAEIWFDSIEDQRATAAWYKTEEGKVLMDDEAKFMDRSKMVFIIAEEKVIL
;
A
#
# COMPACT_ATOMS: atom_id res chain seq x y z
N MET A 1 6.60 -5.67 -17.00
CA MET A 1 6.54 -5.46 -15.54
C MET A 1 5.12 -5.09 -15.14
N VAL A 2 4.61 -5.73 -14.11
CA VAL A 2 3.28 -5.42 -13.57
C VAL A 2 3.41 -4.76 -12.21
N LYS A 3 2.38 -4.01 -11.80
CA LYS A 3 2.37 -3.39 -10.48
C LYS A 3 1.03 -3.61 -9.79
N LEU A 4 1.09 -3.67 -8.47
CA LEU A 4 -0.08 -3.67 -7.62
C LEU A 4 -0.28 -2.24 -7.12
N ILE A 5 -1.45 -1.68 -7.38
CA ILE A 5 -1.85 -0.37 -6.86
C ILE A 5 -2.81 -0.61 -5.71
N THR A 6 -2.51 -0.03 -4.57
CA THR A 6 -3.38 -0.12 -3.39
C THR A 6 -3.85 1.28 -3.01
N LEU A 7 -5.17 1.46 -2.94
CA LEU A 7 -5.79 2.67 -2.42
C LEU A 7 -6.18 2.40 -0.98
N ALA A 8 -5.63 3.17 -0.05
CA ALA A 8 -5.80 2.94 1.37
C ALA A 8 -6.48 4.12 2.06
N LYS A 9 -7.46 3.79 2.91
CA LYS A 9 -8.15 4.77 3.75
C LYS A 9 -7.69 4.58 5.20
N ARG A 10 -7.51 5.69 5.93
CA ARG A 10 -7.12 5.64 7.33
C ARG A 10 -8.18 4.94 8.19
N LYS A 11 -7.71 4.31 9.24
CA LYS A 11 -8.57 3.72 10.26
C LYS A 11 -9.36 4.83 10.96
N GLU A 12 -10.60 4.55 11.31
CA GLU A 12 -11.42 5.48 12.07
C GLU A 12 -10.72 5.83 13.38
N GLY A 13 -10.75 7.12 13.72
CA GLY A 13 -10.07 7.64 14.90
C GLY A 13 -8.68 8.19 14.65
N LEU A 14 -8.08 7.90 13.49
CA LEU A 14 -6.79 8.48 13.12
C LEU A 14 -6.98 9.71 12.24
N THR A 15 -6.08 10.70 12.41
CA THR A 15 -5.99 11.79 11.46
C THR A 15 -5.23 11.33 10.22
N HIS A 16 -5.35 12.10 9.13
CA HIS A 16 -4.56 11.83 7.92
C HIS A 16 -3.05 11.86 8.22
N GLU A 17 -2.61 12.81 9.04
CA GLU A 17 -1.20 12.96 9.42
C GLU A 17 -0.70 11.77 10.21
N GLU A 18 -1.51 11.26 11.14
CA GLU A 18 -1.16 10.07 11.92
C GLU A 18 -1.04 8.82 11.01
N PHE A 19 -1.97 8.68 10.07
CA PHE A 19 -1.90 7.62 9.06
C PHE A 19 -0.62 7.73 8.24
N ALA A 20 -0.35 8.93 7.70
CA ALA A 20 0.81 9.15 6.82
C ALA A 20 2.13 8.87 7.54
N GLU A 21 2.27 9.31 8.78
CA GLU A 21 3.48 9.09 9.57
C GLU A 21 3.70 7.61 9.88
N TYR A 22 2.68 6.90 10.32
CA TYR A 22 2.78 5.47 10.58
C TYR A 22 3.13 4.69 9.31
N TRP A 23 2.46 5.02 8.22
CA TRP A 23 2.65 4.37 6.93
C TRP A 23 4.09 4.50 6.45
N GLU A 24 4.64 5.70 6.50
CA GLU A 24 6.00 5.96 6.02
C GLU A 24 7.07 5.40 6.97
N LYS A 25 6.93 5.64 8.27
CA LYS A 25 8.01 5.41 9.25
C LYS A 25 7.97 4.04 9.91
N LYS A 26 6.81 3.39 9.95
CA LYS A 26 6.64 2.09 10.61
C LYS A 26 6.31 0.98 9.61
N HIS A 27 5.25 1.16 8.84
CA HIS A 27 4.79 0.13 7.91
C HIS A 27 5.73 -0.01 6.69
N GLY A 28 6.15 1.10 6.12
CA GLY A 28 7.04 1.10 4.94
C GLY A 28 8.30 0.28 5.13
N PRO A 29 9.08 0.53 6.20
CA PRO A 29 10.27 -0.29 6.48
C PRO A 29 9.97 -1.77 6.67
N LEU A 30 8.82 -2.10 7.25
CA LEU A 30 8.39 -3.49 7.43
C LEU A 30 8.10 -4.15 6.08
N VAL A 31 7.44 -3.44 5.17
CA VAL A 31 7.19 -3.91 3.80
C VAL A 31 8.51 -4.21 3.09
N VAL A 32 9.46 -3.28 3.16
CA VAL A 32 10.78 -3.44 2.52
C VAL A 32 11.50 -4.67 3.07
N LYS A 33 11.39 -4.91 4.36
CA LYS A 33 12.05 -6.05 5.01
C LYS A 33 11.43 -7.39 4.60
N LEU A 34 10.12 -7.46 4.46
CA LEU A 34 9.39 -8.72 4.32
C LEU A 34 9.03 -9.09 2.88
N LEU A 35 8.78 -8.14 1.98
CA LEU A 35 8.41 -8.44 0.60
C LEU A 35 9.64 -8.80 -0.24
N LYS A 36 9.74 -10.07 -0.63
CA LYS A 36 10.92 -10.61 -1.32
C LYS A 36 10.87 -10.51 -2.84
N HIS A 37 9.67 -10.54 -3.43
CA HIS A 37 9.51 -10.52 -4.88
C HIS A 37 9.27 -9.14 -5.46
N ALA A 38 9.11 -8.13 -4.61
CA ALA A 38 8.89 -6.76 -5.05
C ALA A 38 10.19 -6.16 -5.56
N LYS A 39 10.13 -5.47 -6.70
CA LYS A 39 11.27 -4.79 -7.31
C LYS A 39 11.31 -3.31 -6.98
N LYS A 40 10.17 -2.72 -6.68
CA LYS A 40 10.06 -1.31 -6.36
C LYS A 40 8.81 -1.09 -5.52
N TYR A 41 8.90 -0.23 -4.53
CA TYR A 41 7.79 0.13 -3.66
C TYR A 41 7.75 1.63 -3.53
N ILE A 42 6.62 2.24 -3.87
CA ILE A 42 6.39 3.67 -3.76
C ILE A 42 5.14 3.92 -2.94
N GLN A 43 5.25 4.86 -2.02
CA GLN A 43 4.12 5.43 -1.32
C GLN A 43 3.82 6.80 -1.92
N ASN A 44 2.58 7.00 -2.35
CA ASN A 44 2.10 8.31 -2.78
C ASN A 44 1.30 8.89 -1.62
N HIS A 45 1.79 9.99 -1.06
CA HIS A 45 1.15 10.71 0.03
C HIS A 45 0.38 11.90 -0.57
N PRO A 46 -0.97 11.87 -0.56
CA PRO A 46 -1.74 12.97 -1.11
C PRO A 46 -1.41 14.29 -0.44
N VAL A 47 -1.30 15.33 -1.24
CA VAL A 47 -1.10 16.71 -0.75
C VAL A 47 -2.47 17.34 -0.54
N ILE A 48 -2.72 17.81 0.68
CA ILE A 48 -3.97 18.50 1.02
C ILE A 48 -3.79 19.97 0.68
N LEU A 49 -4.55 20.45 -0.30
CA LEU A 49 -4.52 21.85 -0.72
C LEU A 49 -5.46 22.69 0.16
N PRO A 50 -5.13 23.98 0.38
CA PRO A 50 -6.01 24.89 1.14
C PRO A 50 -7.41 24.92 0.55
N GLY A 51 -8.44 24.80 1.39
CA GLY A 51 -9.83 24.78 0.96
C GLY A 51 -10.27 23.48 0.29
N GLY A 52 -9.40 22.47 0.26
CA GLY A 52 -9.70 21.18 -0.32
C GLY A 52 -10.72 20.39 0.51
N LYS A 53 -11.43 19.49 -0.18
CA LYS A 53 -12.37 18.58 0.48
C LYS A 53 -11.62 17.41 1.11
N GLU A 54 -12.31 16.64 1.96
CA GLU A 54 -11.75 15.43 2.49
C GLU A 54 -11.32 14.48 1.37
N LEU A 55 -10.16 13.85 1.54
CA LEU A 55 -9.61 12.93 0.55
C LEU A 55 -10.41 11.63 0.52
N PRO A 56 -10.71 11.08 -0.67
CA PRO A 56 -11.35 9.76 -0.77
C PRO A 56 -10.45 8.64 -0.22
N PHE A 57 -9.13 8.82 -0.34
CA PHE A 57 -8.12 7.90 0.19
C PHE A 57 -6.98 8.67 0.82
N ASP A 58 -6.31 8.06 1.78
CA ASP A 58 -5.20 8.68 2.51
C ASP A 58 -3.83 8.27 1.99
N GLY A 59 -3.78 7.23 1.18
CA GLY A 59 -2.53 6.78 0.57
C GLY A 59 -2.75 5.94 -0.66
N ILE A 60 -1.78 6.01 -1.58
CA ILE A 60 -1.77 5.21 -2.80
C ILE A 60 -0.41 4.53 -2.88
N ALA A 61 -0.38 3.21 -2.70
CA ALA A 61 0.84 2.42 -2.79
C ALA A 61 0.98 1.83 -4.18
N GLU A 62 2.20 1.73 -4.66
CA GLU A 62 2.54 1.05 -5.90
C GLU A 62 3.69 0.10 -5.62
N ILE A 63 3.51 -1.16 -5.97
CA ILE A 63 4.53 -2.20 -5.83
C ILE A 63 4.74 -2.85 -7.18
N TRP A 64 5.98 -2.81 -7.69
CA TRP A 64 6.34 -3.40 -8.99
C TRP A 64 6.87 -4.81 -8.83
N PHE A 65 6.46 -5.67 -9.76
CA PHE A 65 6.94 -7.05 -9.87
C PHE A 65 7.43 -7.28 -11.29
N ASP A 66 8.41 -8.18 -11.47
CA ASP A 66 8.92 -8.53 -12.81
C ASP A 66 7.85 -9.24 -13.65
N SER A 67 6.98 -10.00 -13.00
CA SER A 67 5.98 -10.82 -13.69
C SER A 67 4.71 -10.94 -12.87
N ILE A 68 3.64 -11.36 -13.54
CA ILE A 68 2.38 -11.68 -12.85
C ILE A 68 2.57 -12.88 -11.90
N GLU A 69 3.47 -13.79 -12.19
CA GLU A 69 3.78 -14.93 -11.34
C GLU A 69 4.37 -14.48 -10.01
N ASP A 70 5.27 -13.49 -10.02
CA ASP A 70 5.84 -12.92 -8.81
C ASP A 70 4.78 -12.23 -7.96
N GLN A 71 3.85 -11.51 -8.61
CA GLN A 71 2.74 -10.89 -7.92
C GLN A 71 1.83 -11.94 -7.26
N ARG A 72 1.53 -13.03 -7.98
CA ARG A 72 0.73 -14.12 -7.46
C ARG A 72 1.42 -14.84 -6.30
N ALA A 73 2.73 -15.01 -6.40
CA ALA A 73 3.52 -15.61 -5.31
C ALA A 73 3.45 -14.74 -4.06
N THR A 74 3.50 -13.42 -4.21
CA THR A 74 3.36 -12.49 -3.10
C THR A 74 1.96 -12.54 -2.50
N ALA A 75 0.92 -12.61 -3.34
CA ALA A 75 -0.46 -12.74 -2.86
C ALA A 75 -0.65 -14.02 -2.04
N ALA A 76 -0.06 -15.12 -2.49
CA ALA A 76 -0.09 -16.39 -1.74
C ALA A 76 0.69 -16.28 -0.43
N TRP A 77 1.82 -15.57 -0.45
CA TRP A 77 2.65 -15.36 0.73
C TRP A 77 1.90 -14.60 1.83
N TYR A 78 1.05 -13.65 1.48
CA TYR A 78 0.23 -12.92 2.45
C TYR A 78 -0.68 -13.83 3.29
N LYS A 79 -0.99 -15.02 2.79
CA LYS A 79 -1.82 -16.01 3.50
C LYS A 79 -1.03 -16.86 4.47
N THR A 80 0.30 -16.73 4.48
CA THR A 80 1.18 -17.45 5.41
C THR A 80 1.28 -16.69 6.74
N GLU A 81 1.84 -17.36 7.76
CA GLU A 81 2.07 -16.70 9.05
C GLU A 81 3.03 -15.51 8.92
N GLU A 82 4.05 -15.62 8.08
CA GLU A 82 4.99 -14.54 7.82
C GLU A 82 4.27 -13.34 7.18
N GLY A 83 3.42 -13.60 6.19
CA GLY A 83 2.64 -12.53 5.52
C GLY A 83 1.61 -11.90 6.43
N LYS A 84 1.08 -12.65 7.38
CA LYS A 84 0.13 -12.15 8.36
C LYS A 84 0.70 -10.98 9.17
N VAL A 85 2.00 -10.93 9.38
CA VAL A 85 2.67 -9.83 10.08
C VAL A 85 2.35 -8.51 9.41
N LEU A 86 2.41 -8.44 8.06
CA LEU A 86 2.05 -7.23 7.32
C LEU A 86 0.56 -6.93 7.40
N MET A 87 -0.28 -7.95 7.31
CA MET A 87 -1.73 -7.76 7.40
C MET A 87 -2.14 -7.22 8.76
N ASP A 88 -1.55 -7.75 9.83
CA ASP A 88 -1.82 -7.29 11.19
C ASP A 88 -1.34 -5.85 11.38
N ASP A 89 -0.21 -5.48 10.76
CA ASP A 89 0.28 -4.11 10.84
C ASP A 89 -0.62 -3.14 10.08
N GLU A 90 -1.13 -3.53 8.91
CA GLU A 90 -2.10 -2.73 8.16
C GLU A 90 -3.34 -2.43 9.00
N ALA A 91 -3.83 -3.40 9.74
CA ALA A 91 -5.02 -3.24 10.57
C ALA A 91 -4.86 -2.21 11.69
N LYS A 92 -3.63 -1.83 12.02
CA LYS A 92 -3.37 -0.81 13.05
C LYS A 92 -3.67 0.60 12.57
N PHE A 93 -3.62 0.87 11.27
CA PHE A 93 -3.76 2.24 10.75
C PHE A 93 -4.63 2.36 9.51
N MET A 94 -5.01 1.26 8.86
CA MET A 94 -5.87 1.25 7.67
C MET A 94 -7.26 0.69 7.99
N ASP A 95 -8.26 1.24 7.31
CA ASP A 95 -9.58 0.63 7.26
C ASP A 95 -9.57 -0.39 6.12
N ARG A 96 -9.42 -1.65 6.45
CA ARG A 96 -9.28 -2.72 5.47
C ARG A 96 -10.53 -2.95 4.64
N SER A 97 -11.70 -2.57 5.16
CA SER A 97 -12.97 -2.72 4.43
C SER A 97 -13.07 -1.73 3.25
N LYS A 98 -12.27 -0.67 3.26
CA LYS A 98 -12.27 0.37 2.23
C LYS A 98 -11.08 0.31 1.29
N MET A 99 -10.19 -0.65 1.48
CA MET A 99 -9.02 -0.81 0.61
C MET A 99 -9.43 -1.28 -0.79
N VAL A 100 -8.76 -0.73 -1.79
CA VAL A 100 -8.95 -1.11 -3.19
C VAL A 100 -7.62 -1.59 -3.75
N PHE A 101 -7.64 -2.74 -4.41
CA PHE A 101 -6.45 -3.34 -5.03
C PHE A 101 -6.65 -3.44 -6.53
N ILE A 102 -5.68 -2.98 -7.30
CA ILE A 102 -5.71 -3.02 -8.76
C ILE A 102 -4.37 -3.53 -9.25
N ILE A 103 -4.38 -4.56 -10.09
CA ILE A 103 -3.17 -5.02 -10.76
C ILE A 103 -3.15 -4.37 -12.13
N ALA A 104 -2.06 -3.68 -12.47
CA ALA A 104 -1.96 -2.89 -13.69
C ALA A 104 -0.66 -3.19 -14.43
N GLU A 105 -0.72 -3.06 -15.75
CA GLU A 105 0.46 -3.03 -16.59
C GLU A 105 0.73 -1.56 -16.93
N GLU A 106 1.94 -1.09 -16.61
CA GLU A 106 2.31 0.30 -16.85
C GLU A 106 2.62 0.54 -18.33
N LYS A 107 2.00 1.56 -18.89
CA LYS A 107 2.28 2.04 -20.25
C LYS A 107 2.82 3.46 -20.14
N VAL A 108 4.10 3.64 -20.46
CA VAL A 108 4.73 4.97 -20.48
C VAL A 108 4.43 5.62 -21.83
N ILE A 109 3.66 6.70 -21.82
CA ILE A 109 3.21 7.37 -23.04
C ILE A 109 4.06 8.60 -23.36
N LEU A 110 4.60 9.25 -22.34
CA LEU A 110 5.44 10.45 -22.52
C LEU A 110 6.86 10.21 -22.10
#